data_38753bd0437c59d63ef7be0af4be99e3
#
_entry.id   38753bd0437c59d63ef7be0af4be99e3
#
_cell.length_a   1.000
_cell.length_b   1.000
_cell.length_c   1.000
_cell.angle_alpha   90.00
_cell.angle_beta   90.00
_cell.angle_gamma   90.00
#
_symmetry.space_group_name_H-M   'P 1'
#
loop_
_entity.id
_entity.type
_entity.pdbx_description
1 polymer ?
#
loop_
_entity_poly.entity_id
_entity_poly.type
_entity_poly.pdbx_seq_one_letter_code
_entity_poly.pdbx_strand_id
1 'polypeptide(L)'
;MKSVAVIRAGPAGIAAAKALAEQGLQAVVFDGKSHLGGMWQDAQAAPQGPAWEGMRTNLSKHNCCFSDHSHPSDMQDFPTVPEMGKYLSWLCTTLRFGKKYQALN
;
A
#
# COMPACT_ATOMS: atom_id res chain seq x y z
N MET A 1 14.98 -8.04 -19.63
CA MET A 1 14.60 -7.75 -18.23
C MET A 1 13.62 -8.79 -17.74
N LYS A 2 13.92 -9.36 -16.58
CA LYS A 2 12.98 -10.33 -15.97
C LYS A 2 11.84 -9.59 -15.30
N SER A 3 10.65 -10.15 -15.39
CA SER A 3 9.48 -9.63 -14.67
C SER A 3 9.03 -10.63 -13.61
N VAL A 4 8.49 -10.09 -12.53
CA VAL A 4 8.05 -10.85 -11.37
C VAL A 4 6.60 -10.47 -11.08
N ALA A 5 5.75 -11.47 -10.94
CA ALA A 5 4.37 -11.25 -10.54
C ALA A 5 4.32 -11.13 -9.01
N VAL A 6 3.72 -10.05 -8.54
CA VAL A 6 3.45 -9.84 -7.12
C VAL A 6 1.95 -10.02 -6.91
N ILE A 7 1.57 -10.96 -6.08
CA ILE A 7 0.17 -11.28 -5.85
C ILE A 7 -0.31 -10.55 -4.59
N ARG A 8 -1.34 -9.73 -4.77
CA ARG A 8 -1.97 -8.87 -3.76
C ARG A 8 -1.21 -7.56 -3.58
N ALA A 9 -1.97 -6.50 -3.44
CA ALA A 9 -1.46 -5.12 -3.42
C ALA A 9 -1.67 -4.44 -2.06
N GLY A 10 -1.62 -5.20 -0.99
CA GLY A 10 -1.55 -4.67 0.37
C GLY A 10 -0.13 -4.17 0.67
N PRO A 11 0.12 -3.73 1.91
CA PRO A 11 1.44 -3.19 2.27
C PRO A 11 2.60 -4.13 1.95
N ALA A 12 2.45 -5.43 2.17
CA ALA A 12 3.50 -6.42 1.88
C ALA A 12 3.79 -6.53 0.38
N GLY A 13 2.73 -6.54 -0.44
CA GLY A 13 2.89 -6.59 -1.90
C GLY A 13 3.55 -5.32 -2.44
N ILE A 14 3.16 -4.17 -1.90
CA ILE A 14 3.77 -2.89 -2.26
C ILE A 14 5.26 -2.88 -1.89
N ALA A 15 5.59 -3.38 -0.70
CA ALA A 15 6.98 -3.49 -0.25
C ALA A 15 7.80 -4.40 -1.17
N ALA A 16 7.22 -5.54 -1.56
CA ALA A 16 7.87 -6.48 -2.48
C ALA A 16 8.13 -5.83 -3.84
N ALA A 17 7.13 -5.15 -4.39
CA ALA A 17 7.26 -4.47 -5.68
C ALA A 17 8.32 -3.38 -5.63
N LYS A 18 8.36 -2.62 -4.52
CA LYS A 18 9.39 -1.60 -4.30
C LYS A 18 10.79 -2.21 -4.30
N ALA A 19 10.99 -3.29 -3.54
CA ALA A 19 12.29 -3.96 -3.45
C ALA A 19 12.73 -4.54 -4.79
N LEU A 20 11.79 -5.12 -5.54
CA LEU A 20 12.09 -5.66 -6.87
C LEU A 20 12.52 -4.55 -7.83
N ALA A 21 11.83 -3.42 -7.81
CA ALA A 21 12.16 -2.28 -8.66
C ALA A 21 13.57 -1.75 -8.33
N GLU A 22 13.93 -1.70 -7.06
CA GLU A 22 15.25 -1.27 -6.62
C GLU A 22 16.37 -2.20 -7.13
N GLN A 23 16.04 -3.46 -7.38
CA GLN A 23 16.98 -4.43 -7.93
C GLN A 23 16.95 -4.48 -9.48
N GLY A 24 16.26 -3.55 -10.11
CA GLY A 24 16.19 -3.48 -11.56
C GLY A 24 15.27 -4.51 -12.20
N LEU A 25 14.42 -5.17 -11.40
CA LEU A 25 13.44 -6.13 -11.91
C LEU A 25 12.12 -5.43 -12.16
N GLN A 26 11.36 -5.95 -13.12
CA GLN A 26 10.02 -5.43 -13.41
C GLN A 26 9.01 -6.16 -12.53
N ALA A 27 8.37 -5.44 -11.65
CA ALA A 27 7.29 -5.98 -10.83
C ALA A 27 5.95 -5.69 -11.48
N VAL A 28 5.10 -6.70 -11.60
CA VAL A 28 3.71 -6.54 -12.03
C VAL A 28 2.84 -7.00 -10.87
N VAL A 29 2.01 -6.12 -10.35
CA VAL A 29 1.21 -6.39 -9.17
C VAL A 29 -0.20 -6.76 -9.58
N PHE A 30 -0.69 -7.88 -9.10
CA PHE A 30 -2.04 -8.38 -9.37
C PHE A 30 -2.84 -8.41 -8.08
N ASP A 31 -4.08 -7.93 -8.15
CA ASP A 31 -5.00 -8.00 -7.01
C ASP A 31 -6.42 -8.22 -7.53
N GLY A 32 -7.23 -8.91 -6.74
CA GLY A 32 -8.64 -9.09 -7.04
C GLY A 32 -9.47 -7.85 -6.84
N LYS A 33 -8.91 -6.81 -6.23
CA LYS A 33 -9.59 -5.54 -5.96
C LYS A 33 -9.21 -4.51 -7.00
N SER A 34 -10.04 -3.48 -7.11
CA SER A 34 -9.80 -2.38 -8.07
C SER A 34 -8.86 -1.30 -7.52
N HIS A 35 -8.34 -1.49 -6.31
CA HIS A 35 -7.52 -0.48 -5.64
C HIS A 35 -6.32 -1.10 -4.93
N LEU A 36 -5.27 -0.31 -4.78
CA LEU A 36 -4.08 -0.65 -4.02
C LEU A 36 -4.32 -0.39 -2.53
N GLY A 37 -3.49 -0.99 -1.68
CA GLY A 37 -3.48 -0.67 -0.25
C GLY A 37 -4.14 -1.69 0.65
N GLY A 38 -4.76 -2.72 0.09
CA GLY A 38 -5.40 -3.77 0.88
C GLY A 38 -6.46 -3.22 1.81
N MET A 39 -6.50 -3.72 3.04
CA MET A 39 -7.50 -3.31 4.02
C MET A 39 -7.49 -1.82 4.34
N TRP A 40 -6.37 -1.15 4.13
CA TRP A 40 -6.24 0.29 4.43
C TRP A 40 -6.97 1.17 3.42
N GLN A 41 -7.33 0.64 2.26
CA GLN A 41 -8.15 1.31 1.27
C GLN A 41 -9.58 0.76 1.21
N ASP A 42 -9.82 -0.38 1.86
CA ASP A 42 -11.12 -1.07 1.79
C ASP A 42 -12.22 -0.41 2.61
N ALA A 43 -11.87 0.38 3.63
CA ALA A 43 -12.82 0.85 4.62
C ALA A 43 -14.02 1.59 4.00
N GLN A 44 -13.81 2.26 2.88
CA GLN A 44 -14.88 2.97 2.18
C GLN A 44 -15.55 2.13 1.10
N ALA A 45 -14.78 1.20 0.50
CA ALA A 45 -15.25 0.40 -0.63
C ALA A 45 -15.85 -0.92 -0.20
N ALA A 46 -15.50 -1.42 0.99
CA ALA A 46 -15.95 -2.71 1.50
C ALA A 46 -16.20 -2.62 3.01
N PRO A 47 -17.36 -2.10 3.42
CA PRO A 47 -17.67 -1.93 4.86
C PRO A 47 -17.60 -3.23 5.66
N GLN A 48 -17.68 -4.38 4.97
CA GLN A 48 -17.63 -5.70 5.62
C GLN A 48 -16.20 -6.27 5.66
N GLY A 49 -15.22 -5.50 5.23
CA GLY A 49 -13.82 -5.90 5.29
C GLY A 49 -13.28 -5.91 6.71
N PRO A 50 -12.00 -6.30 6.89
CA PRO A 50 -11.41 -6.41 8.23
C PRO A 50 -11.21 -5.06 8.94
N ALA A 51 -11.18 -3.95 8.20
CA ALA A 51 -11.04 -2.63 8.81
C ALA A 51 -12.40 -2.10 9.26
N TRP A 52 -12.44 -1.56 10.47
CA TRP A 52 -13.66 -0.97 11.02
C TRP A 52 -13.53 0.54 11.10
N GLU A 53 -14.66 1.20 11.23
CA GLU A 53 -14.70 2.65 11.38
C GLU A 53 -13.94 3.06 12.65
N GLY A 54 -13.09 4.05 12.53
CA GLY A 54 -12.28 4.54 13.65
C GLY A 54 -11.04 3.70 13.94
N MET A 55 -10.78 2.65 13.15
CA MET A 55 -9.56 1.86 13.33
C MET A 55 -8.32 2.73 13.11
N ARG A 56 -7.32 2.50 13.94
CA ARG A 56 -6.01 3.15 13.84
C ARG A 56 -4.92 2.08 13.83
N THR A 57 -3.72 2.47 13.43
CA THR A 57 -2.57 1.56 13.53
C THR A 57 -2.28 1.26 15.01
N ASN A 58 -1.84 0.02 15.29
CA ASN A 58 -1.43 -0.39 16.63
C ASN A 58 -0.05 0.13 16.99
N LEU A 59 0.76 0.39 15.96
CA LEU A 59 2.11 0.92 16.13
C LEU A 59 2.13 2.38 15.67
N SER A 60 3.05 3.15 16.22
CA SER A 60 3.18 4.56 15.86
C SER A 60 3.61 4.73 14.40
N LYS A 61 3.40 5.93 13.86
CA LYS A 61 3.82 6.26 12.50
C LYS A 61 5.31 6.02 12.25
N HIS A 62 6.11 6.04 13.29
CA HIS A 62 7.55 5.82 13.17
C HIS A 62 7.89 4.35 12.94
N ASN A 63 6.99 3.44 13.35
CA ASN A 63 7.16 2.00 13.18
C ASN A 63 6.25 1.43 12.08
N CYS A 64 5.32 2.23 11.57
CA CYS A 64 4.40 1.86 10.50
C CYS A 64 4.70 2.65 9.22
N CYS A 65 5.96 2.68 8.81
CA CYS A 65 6.40 3.36 7.60
C CYS A 65 7.54 2.57 6.95
N PHE A 66 7.79 2.87 5.69
CA PHE A 66 8.99 2.39 5.01
C PHE A 66 10.17 3.24 5.46
N SER A 67 11.35 2.64 5.58
CA SER A 67 12.54 3.32 6.09
C SER A 67 12.96 4.52 5.24
N ASP A 68 12.65 4.49 3.95
CA ASP A 68 13.01 5.53 3.00
C ASP A 68 11.79 6.32 2.48
N HIS A 69 10.64 6.22 3.16
CA HIS A 69 9.42 6.93 2.79
C HIS A 69 8.63 7.22 4.06
N SER A 70 9.01 8.27 4.75
CA SER A 70 8.39 8.65 6.02
C SER A 70 6.99 9.22 5.81
N HIS A 71 6.15 9.12 6.83
CA HIS A 71 4.88 9.84 6.84
C HIS A 71 5.12 11.35 6.79
N PRO A 72 4.14 12.14 6.30
CA PRO A 72 4.21 13.60 6.43
C PRO A 72 4.43 14.00 7.88
N SER A 73 5.13 15.12 8.10
CA SER A 73 5.50 15.57 9.44
C SER A 73 4.29 15.89 10.32
N ASP A 74 3.16 16.23 9.70
CA ASP A 74 1.92 16.56 10.41
C ASP A 74 1.02 15.34 10.65
N MET A 75 1.47 14.15 10.26
CA MET A 75 0.72 12.92 10.51
C MET A 75 0.58 12.66 12.01
N GLN A 76 -0.59 12.19 12.43
CA GLN A 76 -0.85 11.77 13.80
C GLN A 76 0.08 10.59 14.18
N ASP A 77 0.35 10.44 15.47
CA ASP A 77 1.22 9.37 15.96
C ASP A 77 0.69 7.98 15.61
N PHE A 78 -0.63 7.81 15.64
CA PHE A 78 -1.30 6.56 15.27
C PHE A 78 -2.27 6.85 14.13
N PRO A 79 -1.82 6.71 12.87
CA PRO A 79 -2.67 7.04 11.71
C PRO A 79 -3.97 6.26 11.67
N THR A 80 -5.02 6.89 11.17
CA THR A 80 -6.30 6.24 10.88
C THR A 80 -6.19 5.40 9.60
N VAL A 81 -7.23 4.57 9.34
CA VAL A 81 -7.27 3.80 8.11
C VAL A 81 -7.20 4.69 6.87
N PRO A 82 -7.99 5.78 6.75
CA PRO A 82 -7.86 6.68 5.60
C PRO A 82 -6.47 7.29 5.46
N GLU A 83 -5.84 7.65 6.57
CA GLU A 83 -4.49 8.23 6.54
C GLU A 83 -3.44 7.23 6.07
N MET A 84 -3.53 5.98 6.54
CA MET A 84 -2.63 4.92 6.05
C MET A 84 -2.88 4.62 4.58
N GLY A 85 -4.14 4.60 4.15
CA GLY A 85 -4.49 4.42 2.75
C GLY A 85 -3.87 5.49 1.87
N LYS A 86 -3.94 6.75 2.28
CA LYS A 86 -3.33 7.87 1.56
C LYS A 86 -1.82 7.75 1.51
N TYR A 87 -1.21 7.34 2.62
CA TYR A 87 0.24 7.12 2.70
C TYR A 87 0.68 6.07 1.68
N LEU A 88 -0.02 4.94 1.62
CA LEU A 88 0.30 3.86 0.67
C LEU A 88 0.07 4.30 -0.77
N SER A 89 -1.00 5.04 -1.04
CA SER A 89 -1.27 5.58 -2.38
C SER A 89 -0.18 6.56 -2.80
N TRP A 90 0.26 7.41 -1.90
CA TRP A 90 1.35 8.35 -2.17
C TRP A 90 2.64 7.61 -2.51
N LEU A 91 2.97 6.56 -1.76
CA LEU A 91 4.14 5.73 -2.04
C LEU A 91 4.03 5.10 -3.44
N CYS A 92 2.89 4.53 -3.78
CA CYS A 92 2.66 3.91 -5.08
C CYS A 92 2.79 4.92 -6.22
N THR A 93 2.28 6.14 -6.04
CA THR A 93 2.42 7.21 -7.02
C THR A 93 3.88 7.59 -7.21
N THR A 94 4.61 7.74 -6.11
CA THR A 94 6.05 8.08 -6.14
C THR A 94 6.84 7.01 -6.89
N LEU A 95 6.51 5.74 -6.70
CA LEU A 95 7.18 4.61 -7.35
C LEU A 95 6.62 4.30 -8.74
N ARG A 96 5.59 5.03 -9.17
CA ARG A 96 4.95 4.87 -10.49
C ARG A 96 4.39 3.48 -10.70
N PHE A 97 3.83 2.85 -9.66
CA PHE A 97 3.24 1.51 -9.75
C PHE A 97 1.96 1.46 -10.58
N GLY A 98 1.31 2.60 -10.83
CA GLY A 98 0.03 2.65 -11.51
C GLY A 98 -0.01 1.92 -12.85
N LYS A 99 1.11 1.90 -13.58
CA LYS A 99 1.20 1.21 -14.88
C LYS A 99 1.46 -0.29 -14.72
N LYS A 100 1.78 -0.76 -13.53
CA LYS A 100 2.17 -2.15 -13.25
C LYS A 100 1.16 -2.87 -12.36
N TYR A 101 0.06 -2.21 -12.04
CA TYR A 101 -1.02 -2.79 -11.25
C TYR A 101 -2.11 -3.30 -12.18
N GLN A 102 -2.56 -4.52 -11.96
CA GLN A 102 -3.64 -5.13 -12.73
C GLN A 102 -4.67 -5.73 -11.78
N ALA A 103 -5.92 -5.29 -11.90
CA ALA A 103 -7.01 -5.88 -11.16
C ALA A 103 -7.42 -7.20 -11.81
N LEU A 104 -7.52 -8.23 -10.99
CA LEU A 104 -8.01 -9.55 -11.41
C LEU A 104 -9.48 -9.66 -10.99
N ASN A 105 -10.38 -9.39 -11.90
CA ASN A 105 -11.80 -9.51 -11.64
C ASN A 105 -12.36 -10.78 -12.27
#